data_cbd18901b4446a4f1b7df71f09fb811d
#
_entry.id   cbd18901b4446a4f1b7df71f09fb811d
#
_cell.length_a   1.000
_cell.length_b   1.000
_cell.length_c   1.000
_cell.angle_alpha   90.00
_cell.angle_beta   90.00
_cell.angle_gamma   90.00
#
_symmetry.space_group_name_H-M   'P 1'
#
loop_
_entity.id
_entity.type
_entity.pdbx_description
1 polymer ?
#
loop_
_entity_poly.entity_id
_entity_poly.type
_entity_poly.pdbx_seq_one_letter_code
_entity_poly.pdbx_strand_id
1 'polypeptide(L)'
;MKIKLYLLFIALSTSLFAQQKQVLTSIDTTKNKIGAEFKLTLKTTVKTTSKVAFPNLKNIGPLEVIESYPIDTVKKNDQIELIKKYGLTQFDSGRYTIPAVKILIDKKPFFSDSIKVEVANVAVDTLKQKMYDIKGIIKAQDSWGNWWLYLLIALVIVGAVAYWYFKIRKKTVVSEVVVYKTPIEKATSLLNTLEQ
;
A
#
# COMPACT_ATOMS: atom_id res chain seq x y z
N MET A 1 43.98 17.42 61.89
CA MET A 1 44.20 17.34 60.43
C MET A 1 43.43 16.17 59.76
N LYS A 2 43.46 14.97 60.29
CA LYS A 2 42.87 13.76 59.70
C LYS A 2 41.36 13.90 59.44
N ILE A 3 40.57 14.46 60.40
CA ILE A 3 39.11 14.64 60.27
C ILE A 3 38.73 15.58 59.10
N LYS A 4 39.48 16.65 58.88
CA LYS A 4 39.23 17.58 57.76
C LYS A 4 39.48 16.90 56.39
N LEU A 5 40.45 15.99 56.31
CA LEU A 5 40.77 15.20 55.12
C LEU A 5 39.63 14.21 54.80
N TYR A 6 39.04 13.55 55.84
CA TYR A 6 37.91 12.66 55.65
C TYR A 6 36.67 13.39 55.19
N LEU A 7 36.38 14.56 55.76
CA LEU A 7 35.26 15.39 55.33
C LEU A 7 35.40 15.87 53.86
N LEU A 8 36.60 16.24 53.45
CA LEU A 8 36.90 16.58 52.05
C LEU A 8 36.69 15.41 51.13
N PHE A 9 37.10 14.19 51.52
CA PHE A 9 36.92 12.97 50.72
C PHE A 9 35.47 12.57 50.59
N ILE A 10 34.68 12.72 51.65
CA ILE A 10 33.21 12.51 51.63
C ILE A 10 32.50 13.55 50.75
N ALA A 11 32.90 14.82 50.83
CA ALA A 11 32.31 15.85 49.97
C ALA A 11 32.66 15.64 48.48
N LEU A 12 33.84 15.15 48.16
CA LEU A 12 34.27 14.83 46.81
C LEU A 12 33.52 13.61 46.24
N SER A 13 33.22 12.61 47.05
CA SER A 13 32.50 11.39 46.62
C SER A 13 31.02 11.67 46.29
N THR A 14 30.37 12.64 46.93
CA THR A 14 28.97 13.01 46.64
C THR A 14 28.78 13.72 45.30
N SER A 15 29.79 14.37 44.77
CA SER A 15 29.75 15.11 43.51
C SER A 15 29.71 14.17 42.28
N LEU A 16 30.05 12.90 42.43
CA LEU A 16 30.08 11.94 41.32
C LEU A 16 28.71 11.37 40.93
N PHE A 17 27.69 11.54 41.75
CA PHE A 17 26.33 11.00 41.51
C PHE A 17 25.39 11.98 40.78
N ALA A 18 25.82 13.18 40.47
CA ALA A 18 25.00 14.22 39.87
C ALA A 18 24.96 14.20 38.32
N GLN A 19 25.21 13.06 37.69
CA GLN A 19 25.07 12.94 36.24
C GLN A 19 23.56 12.90 35.88
N GLN A 20 23.01 14.04 35.60
CA GLN A 20 21.63 14.18 35.15
C GLN A 20 21.48 13.43 33.82
N LYS A 21 20.64 12.43 33.82
CA LYS A 21 20.38 11.59 32.68
C LYS A 21 19.69 12.40 31.57
N GLN A 22 20.39 12.63 30.49
CA GLN A 22 19.97 13.55 29.43
C GLN A 22 18.96 12.92 28.46
N VAL A 23 18.86 11.58 28.46
CA VAL A 23 17.94 10.83 27.63
C VAL A 23 17.09 9.92 28.53
N LEU A 24 15.80 10.16 28.55
CA LEU A 24 14.82 9.32 29.22
C LEU A 24 14.24 8.30 28.23
N THR A 25 14.18 7.05 28.65
CA THR A 25 13.65 5.95 27.83
C THR A 25 12.46 5.34 28.55
N SER A 26 11.37 5.15 27.82
CA SER A 26 10.20 4.45 28.34
C SER A 26 9.60 3.54 27.27
N ILE A 27 8.91 2.52 27.71
CA ILE A 27 8.16 1.61 26.84
C ILE A 27 6.73 1.53 27.36
N ASP A 28 5.77 1.39 26.48
CA ASP A 28 4.34 1.30 26.82
C ASP A 28 4.00 0.01 27.60
N THR A 29 4.62 -1.09 27.19
CA THR A 29 4.47 -2.38 27.88
C THR A 29 5.77 -3.17 27.82
N THR A 30 6.03 -3.94 28.87
CA THR A 30 7.20 -4.83 28.94
C THR A 30 6.85 -6.27 28.52
N LYS A 31 5.55 -6.58 28.34
CA LYS A 31 5.09 -7.91 27.94
C LYS A 31 4.03 -7.79 26.86
N ASN A 32 4.24 -8.48 25.75
CA ASN A 32 3.31 -8.47 24.62
C ASN A 32 3.31 -9.84 23.92
N LYS A 33 2.42 -10.04 22.95
CA LYS A 33 2.34 -11.26 22.15
C LYS A 33 3.24 -11.17 20.91
N ILE A 34 3.53 -12.32 20.32
CA ILE A 34 4.20 -12.42 19.02
C ILE A 34 3.52 -11.51 17.99
N GLY A 35 4.31 -10.70 17.27
CA GLY A 35 3.83 -9.78 16.24
C GLY A 35 3.12 -8.53 16.74
N ALA A 36 2.93 -8.36 18.05
CA ALA A 36 2.35 -7.16 18.60
C ALA A 36 3.38 -6.04 18.73
N GLU A 37 2.91 -4.79 18.66
CA GLU A 37 3.76 -3.60 18.72
C GLU A 37 4.14 -3.26 20.16
N PHE A 38 5.42 -2.94 20.37
CA PHE A 38 5.95 -2.25 21.55
C PHE A 38 6.30 -0.82 21.17
N LYS A 39 5.79 0.17 21.89
CA LYS A 39 6.10 1.59 21.64
C LYS A 39 7.25 2.06 22.52
N LEU A 40 8.45 2.10 21.95
CA LEU A 40 9.62 2.67 22.59
C LEU A 40 9.60 4.19 22.44
N THR A 41 9.63 4.92 23.54
CA THR A 41 9.64 6.39 23.59
C THR A 41 10.97 6.86 24.13
N LEU A 42 11.68 7.67 23.36
CA LEU A 42 12.90 8.37 23.73
C LEU A 42 12.60 9.84 23.92
N LYS A 43 12.88 10.38 25.11
CA LYS A 43 12.68 11.79 25.43
C LYS A 43 14.01 12.43 25.78
N THR A 44 14.25 13.61 25.29
CA THR A 44 15.40 14.41 25.64
C THR A 44 15.01 15.88 25.81
N THR A 45 15.52 16.52 26.85
CA THR A 45 15.31 17.94 27.08
C THR A 45 16.60 18.69 26.81
N VAL A 46 16.57 19.63 25.88
CA VAL A 46 17.73 20.37 25.43
C VAL A 46 17.41 21.88 25.35
N LYS A 47 18.43 22.71 25.22
CA LYS A 47 18.25 24.15 24.96
C LYS A 47 17.66 24.35 23.55
N THR A 48 16.90 25.39 23.34
CA THR A 48 16.26 25.72 22.07
C THR A 48 17.25 25.83 20.89
N THR A 49 18.51 26.14 21.18
CA THR A 49 19.57 26.27 20.17
C THR A 49 20.28 24.95 19.83
N SER A 50 20.07 23.89 20.62
CA SER A 50 20.75 22.61 20.46
C SER A 50 20.18 21.81 19.31
N LYS A 51 21.05 21.10 18.57
CA LYS A 51 20.66 20.20 17.48
C LYS A 51 20.65 18.76 17.97
N VAL A 52 19.50 18.10 17.83
CA VAL A 52 19.35 16.70 18.21
C VAL A 52 19.10 15.85 16.98
N ALA A 53 19.83 14.74 16.83
CA ALA A 53 19.61 13.76 15.77
C ALA A 53 19.30 12.39 16.39
N PHE A 54 18.08 11.92 16.13
CA PHE A 54 17.66 10.56 16.45
C PHE A 54 18.05 9.62 15.30
N PRO A 55 18.49 8.40 15.60
CA PRO A 55 18.88 7.46 14.57
C PRO A 55 17.66 6.93 13.80
N ASN A 56 17.83 6.72 12.50
CA ASN A 56 16.87 5.98 11.70
C ASN A 56 17.31 4.52 11.63
N LEU A 57 16.67 3.66 12.38
CA LEU A 57 17.03 2.27 12.56
C LEU A 57 15.97 1.37 11.95
N LYS A 58 16.41 0.29 11.31
CA LYS A 58 15.52 -0.81 10.88
C LYS A 58 15.30 -1.82 12.00
N ASN A 59 16.31 -2.00 12.86
CA ASN A 59 16.26 -2.92 14.00
C ASN A 59 16.87 -2.25 15.22
N ILE A 60 16.34 -2.55 16.39
CA ILE A 60 16.90 -2.15 17.69
C ILE A 60 17.19 -3.43 18.48
N GLY A 61 18.46 -3.89 18.41
CA GLY A 61 18.84 -5.20 18.92
C GLY A 61 18.09 -6.32 18.18
N PRO A 62 17.43 -7.23 18.90
CA PRO A 62 16.70 -8.35 18.31
C PRO A 62 15.28 -7.97 17.83
N LEU A 63 14.80 -6.75 18.08
CA LEU A 63 13.47 -6.29 17.68
C LEU A 63 13.54 -5.53 16.37
N GLU A 64 12.55 -5.77 15.51
CA GLU A 64 12.38 -5.08 14.24
C GLU A 64 11.60 -3.77 14.43
N VAL A 65 12.02 -2.70 13.74
CA VAL A 65 11.31 -1.42 13.74
C VAL A 65 10.27 -1.44 12.62
N ILE A 66 9.00 -1.54 13.00
CA ILE A 66 7.87 -1.52 12.05
C ILE A 66 7.46 -0.11 11.71
N GLU A 67 7.63 0.84 12.65
CA GLU A 67 7.25 2.24 12.43
C GLU A 67 8.20 3.19 13.16
N SER A 68 8.54 4.30 12.49
CA SER A 68 9.33 5.39 13.05
C SER A 68 8.49 6.66 13.04
N TYR A 69 7.88 6.97 14.16
CA TYR A 69 6.99 8.13 14.29
C TYR A 69 7.76 9.45 14.14
N PRO A 70 7.10 10.53 13.69
CA PRO A 70 7.71 11.86 13.65
C PRO A 70 8.19 12.30 15.04
N ILE A 71 9.11 13.24 15.07
CA ILE A 71 9.60 13.84 16.32
C ILE A 71 8.55 14.83 16.80
N ASP A 72 8.06 14.62 18.01
CA ASP A 72 7.17 15.52 18.70
C ASP A 72 8.02 16.51 19.54
N THR A 73 7.64 17.79 19.53
CA THR A 73 8.40 18.88 20.17
C THR A 73 7.52 19.66 21.12
N VAL A 74 7.87 19.65 22.39
CA VAL A 74 7.18 20.42 23.43
C VAL A 74 8.11 21.54 23.92
N LYS A 75 7.70 22.79 23.75
CA LYS A 75 8.45 23.97 24.25
C LYS A 75 8.14 24.19 25.71
N LYS A 76 9.19 24.34 26.53
CA LYS A 76 9.11 24.69 27.96
C LYS A 76 10.11 25.82 28.23
N ASN A 77 9.64 27.06 28.29
CA ASN A 77 10.50 28.23 28.48
C ASN A 77 11.70 28.26 27.51
N ASP A 78 12.93 28.24 28.03
CA ASP A 78 14.18 28.26 27.29
C ASP A 78 14.65 26.85 26.82
N GLN A 79 13.88 25.84 27.13
CA GLN A 79 14.18 24.43 26.78
C GLN A 79 13.13 23.86 25.86
N ILE A 80 13.55 22.89 25.04
CA ILE A 80 12.66 22.08 24.25
C ILE A 80 12.76 20.62 24.67
N GLU A 81 11.64 19.97 24.83
CA GLU A 81 11.53 18.55 25.05
C GLU A 81 11.21 17.88 23.68
N LEU A 82 12.12 17.03 23.23
CA LEU A 82 11.96 16.27 21.99
C LEU A 82 11.60 14.84 22.33
N ILE A 83 10.54 14.34 21.68
CA ILE A 83 10.00 13.01 21.91
C ILE A 83 10.04 12.25 20.59
N LYS A 84 10.78 11.16 20.54
CA LYS A 84 10.84 10.25 19.41
C LYS A 84 10.26 8.89 19.80
N LYS A 85 9.34 8.38 19.01
CA LYS A 85 8.70 7.08 19.22
C LYS A 85 9.09 6.12 18.10
N TYR A 86 9.31 4.84 18.47
CA TYR A 86 9.54 3.74 17.55
C TYR A 86 8.56 2.62 17.88
N GLY A 87 7.86 2.12 16.88
CA GLY A 87 7.08 0.89 16.94
C GLY A 87 8.00 -0.29 16.70
N LEU A 88 8.15 -1.18 17.67
CA LEU A 88 9.01 -2.36 17.62
C LEU A 88 8.15 -3.61 17.65
N THR A 89 8.60 -4.66 16.97
CA THR A 89 7.95 -5.97 17.03
C THR A 89 8.96 -7.10 17.09
N GLN A 90 8.50 -8.29 17.48
CA GLN A 90 9.25 -9.52 17.42
C GLN A 90 8.30 -10.68 17.13
N PHE A 91 8.72 -11.56 16.22
CA PHE A 91 7.92 -12.70 15.76
C PHE A 91 8.25 -14.01 16.46
N ASP A 92 9.31 -14.03 17.27
CA ASP A 92 9.65 -15.19 18.10
C ASP A 92 9.33 -14.92 19.56
N SER A 93 8.81 -15.93 20.26
CA SER A 93 8.56 -15.82 21.71
C SER A 93 9.86 -15.91 22.49
N GLY A 94 9.97 -15.14 23.56
CA GLY A 94 11.17 -15.14 24.39
C GLY A 94 11.32 -13.87 25.22
N ARG A 95 12.48 -13.79 25.91
CA ARG A 95 12.87 -12.60 26.66
C ARG A 95 13.97 -11.88 25.88
N TYR A 96 13.75 -10.63 25.58
CA TYR A 96 14.63 -9.81 24.79
C TYR A 96 15.06 -8.58 25.56
N THR A 97 16.21 -8.03 25.18
CA THR A 97 16.70 -6.76 25.72
C THR A 97 16.83 -5.76 24.59
N ILE A 98 16.10 -4.66 24.68
CA ILE A 98 16.26 -3.48 23.83
C ILE A 98 17.56 -2.82 24.28
N PRO A 99 18.60 -2.76 23.45
CA PRO A 99 19.87 -2.14 23.82
C PRO A 99 19.76 -0.63 23.93
N ALA A 100 20.76 -0.01 24.55
CA ALA A 100 20.88 1.43 24.61
C ALA A 100 21.00 2.03 23.20
N VAL A 101 20.09 2.95 22.87
CA VAL A 101 20.06 3.64 21.58
C VAL A 101 20.91 4.89 21.65
N LYS A 102 21.80 5.08 20.67
CA LYS A 102 22.67 6.24 20.54
C LYS A 102 21.91 7.42 19.92
N ILE A 103 21.90 8.56 20.61
CA ILE A 103 21.32 9.83 20.15
C ILE A 103 22.44 10.86 20.10
N LEU A 104 22.47 11.70 19.08
CA LEU A 104 23.45 12.78 18.97
C LEU A 104 22.81 14.10 19.42
N ILE A 105 23.40 14.75 20.42
CA ILE A 105 23.02 16.09 20.88
C ILE A 105 24.26 16.98 20.70
N ASP A 106 24.15 17.99 19.87
CA ASP A 106 25.27 18.90 19.52
C ASP A 106 26.52 18.12 19.08
N LYS A 107 26.34 17.07 18.26
CA LYS A 107 27.36 16.14 17.78
C LYS A 107 28.00 15.24 18.86
N LYS A 108 27.59 15.34 20.13
CA LYS A 108 28.03 14.46 21.21
C LYS A 108 27.09 13.25 21.33
N PRO A 109 27.62 12.04 21.49
CA PRO A 109 26.81 10.84 21.65
C PRO A 109 26.26 10.73 23.09
N PHE A 110 24.98 10.50 23.20
CA PHE A 110 24.27 10.12 24.42
C PHE A 110 23.57 8.80 24.20
N PHE A 111 23.45 8.01 25.25
CA PHE A 111 22.84 6.70 25.18
C PHE A 111 21.59 6.64 26.04
N SER A 112 20.59 5.96 25.52
CA SER A 112 19.38 5.62 26.26
C SER A 112 19.61 4.48 27.26
N ASP A 113 18.59 4.15 28.06
CA ASP A 113 18.62 2.93 28.85
C ASP A 113 18.31 1.71 28.00
N SER A 114 18.83 0.57 28.44
CA SER A 114 18.36 -0.72 27.96
C SER A 114 17.11 -1.15 28.73
N ILE A 115 16.15 -1.76 28.01
CA ILE A 115 14.88 -2.22 28.57
C ILE A 115 14.69 -3.70 28.25
N LYS A 116 14.29 -4.48 29.25
CA LYS A 116 13.95 -5.90 29.06
C LYS A 116 12.47 -6.00 28.70
N VAL A 117 12.16 -6.81 27.69
CA VAL A 117 10.79 -7.10 27.24
C VAL A 117 10.59 -8.61 27.10
N GLU A 118 9.35 -9.04 27.25
CA GLU A 118 8.95 -10.43 27.10
C GLU A 118 7.91 -10.55 26.00
N VAL A 119 8.16 -11.44 25.03
CA VAL A 119 7.24 -11.79 23.95
C VAL A 119 6.63 -13.14 24.24
N ALA A 120 5.36 -13.17 24.50
CA ALA A 120 4.60 -14.37 24.82
C ALA A 120 4.02 -15.02 23.55
N ASN A 121 3.92 -16.33 23.56
CA ASN A 121 3.20 -17.08 22.53
C ASN A 121 1.71 -16.72 22.56
N VAL A 122 1.07 -16.81 21.39
CA VAL A 122 -0.39 -16.81 21.29
C VAL A 122 -0.88 -18.22 21.59
N ALA A 123 -1.67 -18.38 22.64
CA ALA A 123 -2.32 -19.65 22.91
C ALA A 123 -3.36 -19.92 21.80
N VAL A 124 -3.07 -20.90 20.94
CA VAL A 124 -4.01 -21.37 19.92
C VAL A 124 -4.79 -22.54 20.51
N ASP A 125 -6.10 -22.39 20.65
CA ASP A 125 -6.98 -23.49 21.09
C ASP A 125 -7.21 -24.43 19.89
N THR A 126 -6.30 -25.37 19.70
CA THR A 126 -6.34 -26.34 18.60
C THR A 126 -7.52 -27.33 18.71
N LEU A 127 -8.14 -27.42 19.90
CA LEU A 127 -9.28 -28.35 20.15
C LEU A 127 -10.62 -27.79 19.64
N LYS A 128 -10.74 -26.48 19.53
CA LYS A 128 -11.96 -25.80 19.06
C LYS A 128 -11.93 -25.44 17.58
N GLN A 129 -10.78 -25.40 16.96
CA GLN A 129 -10.65 -25.16 15.52
C GLN A 129 -10.62 -26.47 14.79
N LYS A 130 -11.76 -26.91 14.23
CA LYS A 130 -11.74 -27.92 13.16
C LYS A 130 -10.83 -27.39 12.05
N MET A 131 -9.86 -28.19 11.64
CA MET A 131 -9.15 -27.92 10.39
C MET A 131 -10.20 -27.79 9.29
N TYR A 132 -10.35 -26.58 8.77
CA TYR A 132 -11.15 -26.40 7.57
C TYR A 132 -10.40 -27.07 6.44
N ASP A 133 -11.11 -27.92 5.73
CA ASP A 133 -10.58 -28.60 4.55
C ASP A 133 -10.10 -27.54 3.55
N ILE A 134 -8.98 -27.84 2.88
CA ILE A 134 -8.44 -26.95 1.86
C ILE A 134 -9.53 -26.78 0.80
N LYS A 135 -9.98 -25.56 0.56
CA LYS A 135 -10.92 -25.28 -0.54
C LYS A 135 -10.36 -25.87 -1.81
N GLY A 136 -11.06 -26.84 -2.39
CA GLY A 136 -10.69 -27.45 -3.66
C GLY A 136 -10.55 -26.36 -4.73
N ILE A 137 -9.76 -26.64 -5.74
CA ILE A 137 -9.60 -25.76 -6.91
C ILE A 137 -10.98 -25.50 -7.50
N ILE A 138 -11.44 -24.26 -7.43
CA ILE A 138 -12.65 -23.84 -8.13
C ILE A 138 -12.30 -23.93 -9.62
N LYS A 139 -12.83 -24.96 -10.31
CA LYS A 139 -12.76 -25.01 -11.77
C LYS A 139 -13.50 -23.79 -12.27
N ALA A 140 -12.78 -22.87 -12.90
CA ALA A 140 -13.42 -21.79 -13.63
C ALA A 140 -14.33 -22.44 -14.66
N GLN A 141 -15.63 -22.14 -14.59
CA GLN A 141 -16.59 -22.64 -15.55
C GLN A 141 -16.23 -21.97 -16.87
N ASP A 142 -15.71 -22.77 -17.81
CA ASP A 142 -15.37 -22.27 -19.14
C ASP A 142 -16.60 -21.60 -19.74
N SER A 143 -16.57 -20.29 -19.83
CA SER A 143 -17.62 -19.46 -20.43
C SER A 143 -17.79 -19.70 -21.95
N TRP A 144 -17.07 -20.65 -22.50
CA TRP A 144 -17.11 -21.01 -23.93
C TRP A 144 -18.34 -21.82 -24.32
N GLY A 145 -19.17 -22.25 -23.35
CA GLY A 145 -20.34 -23.10 -23.61
C GLY A 145 -21.38 -22.53 -24.59
N ASN A 146 -21.43 -21.22 -24.80
CA ASN A 146 -22.46 -20.58 -25.64
C ASN A 146 -21.88 -19.87 -26.89
N TRP A 147 -20.65 -20.13 -27.29
CA TRP A 147 -20.04 -19.49 -28.46
C TRP A 147 -20.82 -19.78 -29.77
N TRP A 148 -21.49 -20.92 -29.86
CA TRP A 148 -22.37 -21.28 -30.96
C TRP A 148 -23.57 -20.34 -31.12
N LEU A 149 -24.08 -19.72 -30.04
CA LEU A 149 -25.13 -18.72 -30.05
C LEU A 149 -24.67 -17.46 -30.82
N TYR A 150 -23.44 -17.02 -30.59
CA TYR A 150 -22.88 -15.89 -31.34
C TYR A 150 -22.69 -16.22 -32.81
N LEU A 151 -22.34 -17.47 -33.13
CA LEU A 151 -22.23 -17.96 -34.52
C LEU A 151 -23.61 -17.96 -35.20
N LEU A 152 -24.65 -18.40 -34.50
CA LEU A 152 -26.03 -18.42 -35.01
C LEU A 152 -26.54 -16.96 -35.25
N ILE A 153 -26.27 -16.05 -34.32
CA ILE A 153 -26.65 -14.63 -34.49
C ILE A 153 -25.90 -14.03 -35.69
N ALA A 154 -24.63 -14.31 -35.87
CA ALA A 154 -23.83 -13.84 -37.01
C ALA A 154 -24.42 -14.38 -38.33
N LEU A 155 -24.83 -15.65 -38.38
CA LEU A 155 -25.44 -16.27 -39.55
C LEU A 155 -26.78 -15.64 -39.93
N VAL A 156 -27.60 -15.31 -38.93
CA VAL A 156 -28.89 -14.60 -39.15
C VAL A 156 -28.65 -13.19 -39.71
N ILE A 157 -27.67 -12.46 -39.18
CA ILE A 157 -27.31 -11.13 -39.67
C ILE A 157 -26.84 -11.20 -41.13
N VAL A 158 -25.94 -12.12 -41.45
CA VAL A 158 -25.44 -12.32 -42.82
C VAL A 158 -26.58 -12.69 -43.77
N GLY A 159 -27.49 -13.60 -43.36
CA GLY A 159 -28.69 -13.95 -44.13
C GLY A 159 -29.62 -12.75 -44.40
N ALA A 160 -29.86 -11.92 -43.38
CA ALA A 160 -30.68 -10.71 -43.51
C ALA A 160 -30.06 -9.68 -44.46
N VAL A 161 -28.74 -9.46 -44.36
CA VAL A 161 -28.01 -8.57 -45.29
C VAL A 161 -28.02 -9.09 -46.70
N ALA A 162 -27.84 -10.36 -46.90
CA ALA A 162 -27.88 -11.02 -48.23
C ALA A 162 -29.27 -10.91 -48.82
N TYR A 163 -30.34 -11.20 -48.05
CA TYR A 163 -31.74 -11.04 -48.47
C TYR A 163 -32.01 -9.61 -48.89
N TRP A 164 -31.60 -8.63 -48.09
CA TRP A 164 -31.81 -7.21 -48.40
C TRP A 164 -31.06 -6.79 -49.67
N TYR A 165 -29.83 -7.24 -49.86
CA TYR A 165 -29.02 -6.99 -51.05
C TYR A 165 -29.65 -7.59 -52.32
N PHE A 166 -30.12 -8.84 -52.29
CA PHE A 166 -30.81 -9.45 -53.44
C PHE A 166 -32.16 -8.81 -53.73
N LYS A 167 -32.90 -8.37 -52.70
CA LYS A 167 -34.18 -7.67 -52.86
C LYS A 167 -34.00 -6.31 -53.55
N ILE A 168 -32.96 -5.59 -53.22
CA ILE A 168 -32.64 -4.30 -53.86
C ILE A 168 -32.21 -4.54 -55.32
N ARG A 169 -31.35 -5.50 -55.57
CA ARG A 169 -30.90 -5.77 -56.94
C ARG A 169 -32.01 -6.23 -57.87
N LYS A 170 -33.04 -6.90 -57.38
CA LYS A 170 -34.18 -7.30 -58.23
C LYS A 170 -35.07 -6.12 -58.69
N LYS A 171 -34.88 -4.92 -58.20
CA LYS A 171 -35.63 -3.71 -58.62
C LYS A 171 -34.98 -2.97 -59.78
N THR A 172 -33.82 -3.37 -60.31
CA THR A 172 -33.04 -2.57 -61.25
C THR A 172 -32.99 -3.15 -62.66
N VAL A 173 -33.93 -4.05 -63.05
CA VAL A 173 -34.03 -4.46 -64.44
C VAL A 173 -35.48 -4.36 -64.92
N VAL A 174 -35.91 -3.11 -65.04
CA VAL A 174 -36.87 -2.74 -66.10
C VAL A 174 -36.04 -1.97 -67.11
N SER A 175 -35.43 -2.70 -68.05
CA SER A 175 -34.91 -2.09 -69.26
C SER A 175 -36.13 -1.69 -70.07
N GLU A 176 -36.43 -0.41 -70.10
CA GLU A 176 -37.30 0.19 -71.10
C GLU A 176 -36.69 -0.18 -72.47
N VAL A 177 -37.34 -1.11 -73.16
CA VAL A 177 -36.98 -1.42 -74.52
C VAL A 177 -37.39 -0.18 -75.35
N VAL A 178 -36.41 0.68 -75.58
CA VAL A 178 -36.58 1.81 -76.52
C VAL A 178 -36.63 1.16 -77.92
N VAL A 179 -37.84 1.03 -78.41
CA VAL A 179 -38.06 0.58 -79.77
C VAL A 179 -37.57 1.73 -80.66
N TYR A 180 -36.41 1.62 -81.23
CA TYR A 180 -35.86 2.51 -82.22
C TYR A 180 -36.65 2.28 -83.49
N LYS A 181 -37.62 3.16 -83.86
CA LYS A 181 -38.25 3.19 -85.17
C LYS A 181 -37.21 3.44 -86.20
N THR A 182 -37.13 2.58 -87.23
CA THR A 182 -36.21 2.74 -88.31
C THR A 182 -36.41 4.04 -89.02
N PRO A 183 -35.35 4.69 -89.60
CA PRO A 183 -35.51 5.95 -90.30
C PRO A 183 -36.60 5.96 -91.40
N ILE A 184 -36.86 4.79 -92.01
CA ILE A 184 -37.89 4.60 -93.05
C ILE A 184 -39.30 4.70 -92.45
N GLU A 185 -39.51 4.06 -91.27
CA GLU A 185 -40.83 4.13 -90.57
C GLU A 185 -41.11 5.53 -90.05
N LYS A 186 -40.09 6.32 -89.72
CA LYS A 186 -40.23 7.72 -89.33
C LYS A 186 -40.58 8.59 -90.54
N ALA A 187 -40.02 8.33 -91.70
CA ALA A 187 -40.30 9.04 -92.99
C ALA A 187 -41.69 8.73 -93.47
N THR A 188 -42.15 7.48 -93.42
CA THR A 188 -43.52 7.10 -93.85
C THR A 188 -44.62 7.65 -92.92
N SER A 189 -44.37 7.74 -91.63
CA SER A 189 -45.32 8.34 -90.70
C SER A 189 -45.44 9.86 -90.88
N LEU A 190 -44.32 10.54 -91.26
CA LEU A 190 -44.33 11.98 -91.60
C LEU A 190 -45.04 12.25 -92.92
N LEU A 191 -44.89 11.38 -93.96
CA LEU A 191 -45.61 11.47 -95.20
C LEU A 191 -47.14 11.33 -95.04
N ASN A 192 -47.60 10.33 -94.27
CA ASN A 192 -49.00 10.14 -93.96
C ASN A 192 -49.61 11.29 -93.17
N THR A 193 -48.85 12.09 -92.46
CA THR A 193 -49.30 13.24 -91.71
C THR A 193 -49.44 14.47 -92.59
N LEU A 194 -48.86 14.52 -93.78
CA LEU A 194 -48.92 15.58 -94.73
C LEU A 194 -50.02 15.36 -95.80
N GLU A 195 -50.61 14.18 -95.88
CA GLU A 195 -51.69 13.84 -96.75
C GLU A 195 -53.13 14.01 -96.16
N GLN A 196 -53.23 14.42 -94.89
CA GLN A 196 -54.45 14.82 -94.21
C GLN A 196 -54.47 16.35 -94.05
#